data_53636778906a2376ba7c5ee3d9beb6bc
#
_entry.id   53636778906a2376ba7c5ee3d9beb6bc
#
_cell.length_a   1.000
_cell.length_b   1.000
_cell.length_c   1.000
_cell.angle_alpha   90.00
_cell.angle_beta   90.00
_cell.angle_gamma   90.00
#
_symmetry.space_group_name_H-M   'P 1'
#
loop_
_entity.id
_entity.type
_entity.pdbx_description
1 polymer ?
#
loop_
_entity_poly.entity_id
_entity_poly.type
_entity_poly.pdbx_seq_one_letter_code
_entity_poly.pdbx_strand_id
1 'polypeptide(L)'
;MRALFLIPGGSSQQLQSFAAVAAVADQLHADVQVVCPLAAVPLWSLHPAVERAMPFSYEQATLADWANLMGSVREPDFQVSLNLAPSRQMDLMLSMSHIPTRVASGGFSATERITPIEGGWANQAFEAFLKPIGVRLDAESFRLAIAPADLEAASAALPSGDGPALLLAPSAASGDWPAQQWQDLPAKIRSKLPTLRTLAGTRAGDMRKRAAQIASADVVLASDPVAIELALLIGLPLVALGRDAASLSSRAGVQGLGSAANLSQLGDAEVLAALGLG
;
A
#
# COMPACT_ATOMS: atom_id res chain seq x y z
N MET A 1 -23.81 -6.72 4.84
CA MET A 1 -23.83 -5.30 4.40
C MET A 1 -22.84 -5.15 3.24
N ARG A 2 -23.04 -4.20 2.30
CA ARG A 2 -22.06 -3.97 1.21
C ARG A 2 -21.46 -2.58 1.27
N ALA A 3 -20.14 -2.51 1.10
CA ALA A 3 -19.38 -1.27 1.11
C ALA A 3 -18.60 -1.10 -0.19
N LEU A 4 -18.56 0.12 -0.71
CA LEU A 4 -17.86 0.50 -1.93
C LEU A 4 -16.73 1.48 -1.60
N PHE A 5 -15.52 1.14 -2.00
CA PHE A 5 -14.40 2.06 -1.99
C PHE A 5 -14.08 2.55 -3.39
N LEU A 6 -13.96 3.86 -3.57
CA LEU A 6 -13.54 4.49 -4.82
C LEU A 6 -12.14 5.08 -4.60
N ILE A 7 -11.11 4.36 -5.06
CA ILE A 7 -9.71 4.65 -4.75
C ILE A 7 -8.95 4.97 -6.04
N PRO A 8 -8.63 6.22 -6.29
CA PRO A 8 -7.77 6.62 -7.40
C PRO A 8 -6.29 6.29 -7.09
N GLY A 9 -5.42 6.51 -8.08
CA GLY A 9 -3.98 6.43 -7.90
C GLY A 9 -3.38 5.04 -8.03
N GLY A 10 -2.05 4.99 -7.92
CA GLY A 10 -1.25 3.80 -8.19
C GLY A 10 -1.21 2.79 -7.05
N SER A 11 -0.45 1.70 -7.25
CA SER A 11 -0.38 0.56 -6.33
C SER A 11 -0.02 0.93 -4.89
N SER A 12 0.88 1.89 -4.66
CA SER A 12 1.22 2.33 -3.31
C SER A 12 0.01 2.94 -2.58
N GLN A 13 -0.76 3.81 -3.26
CA GLN A 13 -1.96 4.43 -2.69
C GLN A 13 -3.07 3.41 -2.43
N GLN A 14 -3.20 2.39 -3.29
CA GLN A 14 -4.13 1.29 -3.05
C GLN A 14 -3.74 0.51 -1.79
N LEU A 15 -2.46 0.15 -1.63
CA LEU A 15 -1.94 -0.56 -0.45
C LEU A 15 -2.20 0.21 0.85
N GLN A 16 -2.08 1.53 0.84
CA GLN A 16 -2.35 2.37 2.00
C GLN A 16 -3.78 2.24 2.54
N SER A 17 -4.73 1.85 1.70
CA SER A 17 -6.13 1.66 2.11
C SER A 17 -6.45 0.26 2.67
N PHE A 18 -5.50 -0.70 2.61
CA PHE A 18 -5.77 -2.09 3.01
C PHE A 18 -6.27 -2.22 4.44
N ALA A 19 -5.63 -1.56 5.38
CA ALA A 19 -6.07 -1.60 6.78
C ALA A 19 -7.50 -1.02 6.96
N ALA A 20 -7.83 0.04 6.22
CA ALA A 20 -9.15 0.65 6.25
C ALA A 20 -10.23 -0.27 5.66
N VAL A 21 -9.92 -0.94 4.54
CA VAL A 21 -10.81 -1.94 3.92
C VAL A 21 -11.05 -3.11 4.87
N ALA A 22 -10.01 -3.62 5.50
CA ALA A 22 -10.14 -4.69 6.50
C ALA A 22 -11.00 -4.27 7.69
N ALA A 23 -10.78 -3.06 8.22
CA ALA A 23 -11.55 -2.53 9.34
C ALA A 23 -13.06 -2.40 9.01
N VAL A 24 -13.40 -1.96 7.80
CA VAL A 24 -14.80 -1.87 7.34
C VAL A 24 -15.41 -3.26 7.19
N ALA A 25 -14.69 -4.18 6.55
CA ALA A 25 -15.18 -5.55 6.36
C ALA A 25 -15.45 -6.25 7.70
N ASP A 26 -14.53 -6.13 8.65
CA ASP A 26 -14.60 -6.80 9.94
C ASP A 26 -15.67 -6.17 10.85
N GLN A 27 -15.62 -4.86 11.09
CA GLN A 27 -16.49 -4.21 12.08
C GLN A 27 -17.92 -4.03 11.60
N LEU A 28 -18.15 -3.90 10.28
CA LEU A 28 -19.49 -3.79 9.70
C LEU A 28 -20.01 -5.10 9.13
N HIS A 29 -19.23 -6.17 9.16
CA HIS A 29 -19.51 -7.45 8.48
C HIS A 29 -19.92 -7.20 7.02
N ALA A 30 -19.10 -6.40 6.32
CA ALA A 30 -19.41 -5.92 4.99
C ALA A 30 -18.67 -6.69 3.90
N ASP A 31 -19.37 -7.05 2.83
CA ASP A 31 -18.76 -7.44 1.56
C ASP A 31 -18.20 -6.18 0.90
N VAL A 32 -16.90 -6.11 0.70
CA VAL A 32 -16.25 -4.91 0.17
C VAL A 32 -15.97 -5.07 -1.32
N GLN A 33 -16.35 -4.05 -2.09
CA GLN A 33 -15.94 -3.89 -3.47
C GLN A 33 -15.12 -2.61 -3.64
N VAL A 34 -14.14 -2.66 -4.56
CA VAL A 34 -13.23 -1.54 -4.79
C VAL A 34 -13.27 -1.14 -6.26
N VAL A 35 -13.40 0.16 -6.51
CA VAL A 35 -13.19 0.78 -7.83
C VAL A 35 -11.80 1.36 -7.85
N CYS A 36 -10.96 0.91 -8.78
CA CYS A 36 -9.56 1.31 -8.86
C CYS A 36 -9.06 1.37 -10.31
N PRO A 37 -7.92 2.02 -10.60
CA PRO A 37 -7.31 1.96 -11.91
C PRO A 37 -7.03 0.53 -12.37
N LEU A 38 -7.16 0.25 -13.67
CA LEU A 38 -6.99 -1.09 -14.25
C LEU A 38 -5.67 -1.77 -13.81
N ALA A 39 -4.58 -1.01 -13.79
CA ALA A 39 -3.27 -1.52 -13.38
C ALA A 39 -3.20 -1.95 -11.90
N ALA A 40 -4.12 -1.49 -11.07
CA ALA A 40 -4.18 -1.81 -9.65
C ALA A 40 -5.11 -3.00 -9.33
N VAL A 41 -5.95 -3.43 -10.27
CA VAL A 41 -6.89 -4.55 -10.05
C VAL A 41 -6.21 -5.83 -9.54
N PRO A 42 -5.06 -6.27 -10.09
CA PRO A 42 -4.39 -7.48 -9.62
C PRO A 42 -3.91 -7.39 -8.17
N LEU A 43 -3.66 -6.18 -7.66
CA LEU A 43 -3.21 -5.94 -6.29
C LEU A 43 -4.26 -6.38 -5.27
N TRP A 44 -5.54 -6.18 -5.58
CA TRP A 44 -6.64 -6.47 -4.67
C TRP A 44 -6.86 -7.97 -4.43
N SER A 45 -6.26 -8.84 -5.26
CA SER A 45 -6.21 -10.29 -4.98
C SER A 45 -5.42 -10.64 -3.72
N LEU A 46 -4.61 -9.72 -3.19
CA LEU A 46 -3.91 -9.87 -1.91
C LEU A 46 -4.84 -9.67 -0.71
N HIS A 47 -5.96 -8.97 -0.87
CA HIS A 47 -6.82 -8.58 0.23
C HIS A 47 -8.02 -9.54 0.37
N PRO A 48 -8.08 -10.37 1.43
CA PRO A 48 -9.08 -11.44 1.54
C PRO A 48 -10.52 -10.91 1.69
N ALA A 49 -10.70 -9.70 2.19
CA ALA A 49 -12.01 -9.10 2.41
C ALA A 49 -12.59 -8.39 1.17
N VAL A 50 -11.85 -8.31 0.07
CA VAL A 50 -12.33 -7.69 -1.17
C VAL A 50 -12.97 -8.74 -2.07
N GLU A 51 -14.28 -8.67 -2.20
CA GLU A 51 -15.05 -9.55 -3.07
C GLU A 51 -14.74 -9.30 -4.56
N ARG A 52 -14.62 -8.02 -4.93
CA ARG A 52 -14.43 -7.61 -6.32
C ARG A 52 -13.65 -6.29 -6.42
N ALA A 53 -12.66 -6.25 -7.31
CA ALA A 53 -12.02 -5.03 -7.77
C ALA A 53 -12.50 -4.68 -9.18
N MET A 54 -13.05 -3.48 -9.35
CA MET A 54 -13.62 -3.00 -10.61
C MET A 54 -12.68 -1.99 -11.24
N PRO A 55 -12.22 -2.21 -12.48
CA PRO A 55 -11.36 -1.25 -13.17
C PRO A 55 -12.13 0.03 -13.54
N PHE A 56 -11.51 1.19 -13.28
CA PHE A 56 -12.06 2.47 -13.70
C PHE A 56 -10.94 3.49 -13.96
N SER A 57 -11.04 4.20 -15.09
CA SER A 57 -10.08 5.24 -15.49
C SER A 57 -10.53 6.60 -14.98
N TYR A 58 -10.11 6.99 -13.78
CA TYR A 58 -10.55 8.23 -13.13
C TYR A 58 -10.27 9.50 -13.95
N GLU A 59 -9.18 9.54 -14.72
CA GLU A 59 -8.75 10.73 -15.46
C GLU A 59 -9.26 10.76 -16.89
N GLN A 60 -9.51 9.60 -17.50
CA GLN A 60 -9.81 9.47 -18.93
C GLN A 60 -11.09 8.67 -19.20
N ALA A 61 -12.00 8.62 -18.22
CA ALA A 61 -13.24 7.87 -18.36
C ALA A 61 -14.13 8.43 -19.47
N THR A 62 -14.58 7.57 -20.37
CA THR A 62 -15.58 7.86 -21.39
C THR A 62 -16.99 7.81 -20.82
N LEU A 63 -17.98 8.27 -21.58
CA LEU A 63 -19.41 8.10 -21.19
C LEU A 63 -19.79 6.65 -21.01
N ALA A 64 -19.22 5.73 -21.80
CA ALA A 64 -19.45 4.30 -21.66
C ALA A 64 -18.87 3.75 -20.34
N ASP A 65 -17.68 4.21 -19.93
CA ASP A 65 -17.08 3.83 -18.66
C ASP A 65 -17.93 4.29 -17.48
N TRP A 66 -18.46 5.53 -17.54
CA TRP A 66 -19.38 6.05 -16.52
C TRP A 66 -20.70 5.29 -16.47
N ALA A 67 -21.26 4.92 -17.61
CA ALA A 67 -22.50 4.13 -17.69
C ALA A 67 -22.28 2.72 -17.10
N ASN A 68 -21.15 2.08 -17.43
CA ASN A 68 -20.78 0.76 -16.90
C ASN A 68 -20.53 0.82 -15.39
N LEU A 69 -19.82 1.84 -14.90
CA LEU A 69 -19.61 2.02 -13.46
C LEU A 69 -20.94 2.22 -12.73
N MET A 70 -21.82 3.08 -13.28
CA MET A 70 -23.16 3.30 -12.71
C MET A 70 -23.95 2.00 -12.63
N GLY A 71 -23.98 1.17 -13.69
CA GLY A 71 -24.64 -0.13 -13.67
C GLY A 71 -24.07 -1.02 -12.58
N SER A 72 -22.73 -1.11 -12.50
CA SER A 72 -22.04 -1.94 -11.49
C SER A 72 -22.23 -1.46 -10.06
N VAL A 73 -22.47 -0.18 -9.84
CA VAL A 73 -22.69 0.40 -8.49
C VAL A 73 -24.16 0.32 -8.05
N ARG A 74 -25.10 0.32 -8.99
CA ARG A 74 -26.55 0.23 -8.67
C ARG A 74 -27.03 -1.19 -8.43
N GLU A 75 -26.43 -2.17 -9.10
CA GLU A 75 -26.88 -3.57 -9.03
C GLU A 75 -26.71 -4.19 -7.63
N PRO A 76 -25.57 -4.03 -6.94
CA PRO A 76 -25.35 -4.63 -5.63
C PRO A 76 -25.81 -3.71 -4.54
N ASP A 77 -26.85 -3.34 -4.21
CA ASP A 77 -27.39 -2.59 -3.04
C ASP A 77 -26.35 -2.19 -1.96
N PHE A 78 -25.44 -1.29 -2.32
CA PHE A 78 -24.43 -0.76 -1.41
C PHE A 78 -25.06 0.15 -0.34
N GLN A 79 -24.68 -0.03 0.93
CA GLN A 79 -25.13 0.80 2.03
C GLN A 79 -24.17 1.96 2.34
N VAL A 80 -22.89 1.76 2.03
CA VAL A 80 -21.83 2.75 2.29
C VAL A 80 -20.94 2.88 1.06
N SER A 81 -20.56 4.11 0.74
CA SER A 81 -19.42 4.39 -0.17
C SER A 81 -18.41 5.33 0.47
N LEU A 82 -17.14 5.02 0.28
CA LEU A 82 -16.00 5.87 0.67
C LEU A 82 -15.35 6.38 -0.60
N ASN A 83 -15.54 7.66 -0.89
CA ASN A 83 -15.07 8.28 -2.12
C ASN A 83 -13.78 9.08 -1.87
N LEU A 84 -12.65 8.53 -2.33
CA LEU A 84 -11.34 9.17 -2.26
C LEU A 84 -11.01 9.94 -3.54
N ALA A 85 -11.91 9.97 -4.52
CA ALA A 85 -11.76 10.63 -5.81
C ALA A 85 -12.86 11.67 -6.07
N PRO A 86 -13.05 12.68 -5.21
CA PRO A 86 -14.14 13.64 -5.38
C PRO A 86 -13.96 14.43 -6.69
N SER A 87 -14.97 14.34 -7.55
CA SER A 87 -15.10 15.10 -8.78
C SER A 87 -16.56 15.32 -9.12
N ARG A 88 -16.88 16.30 -9.97
CA ARG A 88 -18.28 16.57 -10.35
C ARG A 88 -18.94 15.35 -11.00
N GLN A 89 -18.20 14.61 -11.83
CA GLN A 89 -18.71 13.41 -12.49
C GLN A 89 -18.95 12.28 -11.48
N MET A 90 -18.00 12.08 -10.54
CA MET A 90 -18.17 11.10 -9.48
C MET A 90 -19.34 11.44 -8.57
N ASP A 91 -19.51 12.71 -8.23
CA ASP A 91 -20.66 13.17 -7.45
C ASP A 91 -21.97 12.92 -8.17
N LEU A 92 -22.05 13.21 -9.47
CA LEU A 92 -23.25 12.92 -10.27
C LEU A 92 -23.56 11.41 -10.24
N MET A 93 -22.56 10.58 -10.47
CA MET A 93 -22.70 9.12 -10.43
C MET A 93 -23.21 8.66 -9.06
N LEU A 94 -22.57 9.11 -7.98
CA LEU A 94 -22.93 8.71 -6.61
C LEU A 94 -24.30 9.24 -6.20
N SER A 95 -24.71 10.43 -6.64
CA SER A 95 -26.06 10.95 -6.35
C SER A 95 -27.18 10.10 -6.97
N MET A 96 -26.90 9.45 -8.10
CA MET A 96 -27.83 8.56 -8.80
C MET A 96 -27.70 7.09 -8.36
N SER A 97 -26.71 6.73 -7.54
CA SER A 97 -26.44 5.35 -7.13
C SER A 97 -27.41 4.81 -6.08
N HIS A 98 -28.15 5.68 -5.41
CA HIS A 98 -29.02 5.38 -4.25
C HIS A 98 -28.29 4.87 -3.01
N ILE A 99 -26.95 4.92 -2.95
CA ILE A 99 -26.20 4.58 -1.75
C ILE A 99 -26.54 5.56 -0.63
N PRO A 100 -27.07 5.11 0.52
CA PRO A 100 -27.55 6.03 1.55
C PRO A 100 -26.43 6.79 2.25
N THR A 101 -25.32 6.13 2.56
CA THR A 101 -24.17 6.76 3.22
C THR A 101 -23.02 6.93 2.26
N ARG A 102 -22.64 8.18 1.98
CA ARG A 102 -21.56 8.53 1.04
C ARG A 102 -20.56 9.45 1.73
N VAL A 103 -19.43 8.86 2.13
CA VAL A 103 -18.35 9.57 2.82
C VAL A 103 -17.36 10.12 1.80
N ALA A 104 -17.06 11.41 1.87
CA ALA A 104 -16.06 12.06 1.01
C ALA A 104 -15.47 13.31 1.67
N SER A 105 -14.30 13.75 1.20
CA SER A 105 -13.69 15.02 1.63
C SER A 105 -14.38 16.26 1.05
N GLY A 106 -15.30 16.09 0.09
CA GLY A 106 -16.05 17.18 -0.55
C GLY A 106 -17.01 16.64 -1.58
N GLY A 107 -17.63 17.56 -2.33
CA GLY A 107 -18.60 17.24 -3.36
C GLY A 107 -20.05 17.36 -2.89
N PHE A 108 -20.98 17.48 -3.86
CA PHE A 108 -22.42 17.66 -3.54
C PHE A 108 -23.14 16.34 -3.23
N SER A 109 -22.55 15.20 -3.62
CA SER A 109 -23.13 13.88 -3.36
C SER A 109 -22.85 13.36 -1.94
N ALA A 110 -21.85 13.92 -1.25
CA ALA A 110 -21.47 13.46 0.08
C ALA A 110 -22.58 13.69 1.09
N THR A 111 -23.00 12.61 1.78
CA THR A 111 -23.90 12.70 2.95
C THR A 111 -23.09 12.95 4.22
N GLU A 112 -21.88 12.42 4.27
CA GLU A 112 -20.91 12.60 5.35
C GLU A 112 -19.65 13.25 4.78
N ARG A 113 -19.38 14.49 5.20
CA ARG A 113 -18.17 15.23 4.81
C ARG A 113 -17.11 15.11 5.88
N ILE A 114 -15.90 14.80 5.44
CA ILE A 114 -14.75 14.71 6.32
C ILE A 114 -13.68 15.73 5.92
N THR A 115 -12.83 16.07 6.88
CA THR A 115 -11.57 16.75 6.62
C THR A 115 -10.47 15.70 6.63
N PRO A 116 -9.74 15.50 5.52
CA PRO A 116 -8.62 14.57 5.49
C PRO A 116 -7.59 14.95 6.56
N ILE A 117 -6.97 13.93 7.15
CA ILE A 117 -5.82 14.13 8.05
C ILE A 117 -4.60 14.42 7.18
N GLU A 118 -4.01 15.59 7.37
CA GLU A 118 -2.79 15.97 6.67
C GLU A 118 -1.56 15.53 7.45
N GLY A 119 -0.58 14.96 6.75
CA GLY A 119 0.65 14.44 7.36
C GLY A 119 0.46 13.12 8.09
N GLY A 120 1.52 12.66 8.74
CA GLY A 120 1.52 11.37 9.42
C GLY A 120 1.52 10.17 8.47
N TRP A 121 1.30 9.01 9.03
CA TRP A 121 1.25 7.76 8.26
C TRP A 121 -0.08 7.63 7.49
N ALA A 122 0.03 7.54 6.16
CA ALA A 122 -1.12 7.57 5.26
C ALA A 122 -2.16 6.47 5.56
N ASN A 123 -1.70 5.27 5.97
CA ASN A 123 -2.60 4.15 6.29
C ASN A 123 -3.51 4.49 7.49
N GLN A 124 -2.98 5.16 8.52
CA GLN A 124 -3.77 5.58 9.68
C GLN A 124 -4.65 6.81 9.36
N ALA A 125 -4.26 7.66 8.40
CA ALA A 125 -5.04 8.84 8.01
C ALA A 125 -6.42 8.51 7.43
N PHE A 126 -6.64 7.27 6.97
CA PHE A 126 -7.97 6.77 6.56
C PHE A 126 -9.00 6.78 7.70
N GLU A 127 -8.58 6.89 8.95
CA GLU A 127 -9.49 7.01 10.10
C GLU A 127 -10.52 8.13 9.91
N ALA A 128 -10.14 9.24 9.27
CA ALA A 128 -11.04 10.34 8.96
C ALA A 128 -12.25 9.90 8.13
N PHE A 129 -12.06 8.99 7.17
CA PHE A 129 -13.12 8.43 6.33
C PHE A 129 -13.98 7.40 7.06
N LEU A 130 -13.43 6.69 8.03
CA LEU A 130 -14.12 5.61 8.74
C LEU A 130 -14.93 6.09 9.93
N LYS A 131 -14.53 7.20 10.55
CA LYS A 131 -15.19 7.76 11.74
C LYS A 131 -16.69 8.02 11.54
N PRO A 132 -17.17 8.63 10.41
CA PRO A 132 -18.61 8.89 10.21
C PRO A 132 -19.47 7.63 10.16
N ILE A 133 -18.89 6.49 9.79
CA ILE A 133 -19.60 5.20 9.73
C ILE A 133 -19.38 4.34 10.98
N GLY A 134 -18.81 4.92 12.03
CA GLY A 134 -18.62 4.25 13.32
C GLY A 134 -17.51 3.20 13.36
N VAL A 135 -16.64 3.15 12.34
CA VAL A 135 -15.52 2.19 12.25
C VAL A 135 -14.26 2.84 12.83
N ARG A 136 -13.56 2.10 13.68
CA ARG A 136 -12.26 2.49 14.23
C ARG A 136 -11.14 1.88 13.41
N LEU A 137 -10.11 2.67 13.13
CA LEU A 137 -8.93 2.22 12.42
C LEU A 137 -7.75 2.09 13.38
N ASP A 138 -7.17 0.91 13.41
CA ASP A 138 -5.86 0.64 13.97
C ASP A 138 -4.98 0.03 12.86
N ALA A 139 -4.38 0.90 12.07
CA ALA A 139 -3.52 0.47 10.96
C ALA A 139 -2.23 -0.20 11.45
N GLU A 140 -1.80 0.09 12.69
CA GLU A 140 -0.63 -0.54 13.31
C GLU A 140 -0.84 -2.03 13.62
N SER A 141 -2.06 -2.45 13.90
CA SER A 141 -2.38 -3.85 14.19
C SER A 141 -2.63 -4.68 12.93
N PHE A 142 -2.96 -4.04 11.79
CA PHE A 142 -3.22 -4.76 10.56
C PHE A 142 -2.00 -5.54 10.06
N ARG A 143 -2.23 -6.79 9.64
CA ARG A 143 -1.20 -7.63 9.01
C ARG A 143 -1.77 -8.27 7.74
N LEU A 144 -1.07 -8.04 6.63
CA LEU A 144 -1.37 -8.72 5.38
C LEU A 144 -0.90 -10.18 5.46
N ALA A 145 -1.85 -11.09 5.40
CA ALA A 145 -1.55 -12.51 5.37
C ALA A 145 -1.11 -12.95 3.96
N ILE A 146 0.03 -13.61 3.90
CA ILE A 146 0.54 -14.21 2.65
C ILE A 146 0.15 -15.67 2.61
N ALA A 147 -0.33 -16.15 1.45
CA ALA A 147 -0.69 -17.55 1.29
C ALA A 147 0.51 -18.47 1.55
N PRO A 148 0.36 -19.54 2.36
CA PRO A 148 1.47 -20.41 2.73
C PRO A 148 2.26 -20.96 1.54
N ALA A 149 1.57 -21.37 0.47
CA ALA A 149 2.23 -21.88 -0.73
C ALA A 149 3.10 -20.84 -1.46
N ASP A 150 2.65 -19.57 -1.47
CA ASP A 150 3.43 -18.48 -2.07
C ASP A 150 4.66 -18.17 -1.19
N LEU A 151 4.51 -18.22 0.13
CA LEU A 151 5.61 -18.01 1.08
C LEU A 151 6.65 -19.15 1.02
N GLU A 152 6.22 -20.40 0.94
CA GLU A 152 7.10 -21.56 0.76
C GLU A 152 7.92 -21.45 -0.53
N ALA A 153 7.25 -21.11 -1.65
CA ALA A 153 7.93 -20.91 -2.93
C ALA A 153 8.95 -19.76 -2.89
N ALA A 154 8.62 -18.65 -2.22
CA ALA A 154 9.53 -17.52 -2.05
C ALA A 154 10.71 -17.87 -1.14
N SER A 155 10.46 -18.59 -0.05
CA SER A 155 11.49 -19.03 0.89
C SER A 155 12.48 -20.01 0.24
N ALA A 156 11.98 -20.92 -0.61
CA ALA A 156 12.83 -21.84 -1.37
C ALA A 156 13.74 -21.12 -2.40
N ALA A 157 13.36 -19.93 -2.84
CA ALA A 157 14.14 -19.11 -3.77
C ALA A 157 15.16 -18.20 -3.08
N LEU A 158 15.23 -18.18 -1.75
CA LEU A 158 16.22 -17.39 -1.02
C LEU A 158 17.65 -17.88 -1.31
N PRO A 159 18.65 -16.98 -1.29
CA PRO A 159 20.04 -17.38 -1.38
C PRO A 159 20.41 -18.38 -0.28
N SER A 160 21.24 -19.35 -0.60
CA SER A 160 21.72 -20.36 0.36
C SER A 160 22.47 -19.72 1.54
N GLY A 161 22.29 -20.27 2.74
CA GLY A 161 22.93 -19.82 3.98
C GLY A 161 21.95 -19.78 5.15
N ASP A 162 22.50 -19.75 6.37
CA ASP A 162 21.74 -19.78 7.64
C ASP A 162 21.55 -18.39 8.26
N GLY A 163 22.13 -17.35 7.66
CA GLY A 163 22.02 -15.98 8.16
C GLY A 163 20.72 -15.29 7.75
N PRO A 164 20.44 -14.13 8.34
CA PRO A 164 19.22 -13.38 8.01
C PRO A 164 19.21 -12.90 6.55
N ALA A 165 18.02 -12.73 6.01
CA ALA A 165 17.80 -12.30 4.63
C ALA A 165 17.43 -10.81 4.58
N LEU A 166 18.23 -10.01 3.88
CA LEU A 166 17.95 -8.59 3.59
C LEU A 166 17.46 -8.44 2.16
N LEU A 167 16.24 -7.96 1.99
CA LEU A 167 15.69 -7.62 0.69
C LEU A 167 16.04 -6.17 0.33
N LEU A 168 16.61 -5.98 -0.86
CA LEU A 168 16.94 -4.67 -1.44
C LEU A 168 15.91 -4.31 -2.52
N ALA A 169 15.16 -3.26 -2.34
CA ALA A 169 14.11 -2.85 -3.26
C ALA A 169 14.29 -1.39 -3.73
N PRO A 170 15.19 -1.14 -4.70
CA PRO A 170 15.38 0.20 -5.27
C PRO A 170 14.16 0.65 -6.07
N SER A 171 13.89 1.95 -6.11
CA SER A 171 12.90 2.56 -6.99
C SER A 171 13.40 2.64 -8.44
N ALA A 172 12.46 2.79 -9.40
CA ALA A 172 12.78 3.15 -10.78
C ALA A 172 12.69 4.65 -11.03
N ALA A 173 12.32 5.44 -10.01
CA ALA A 173 12.13 6.88 -10.16
C ALA A 173 13.45 7.61 -10.40
N SER A 174 13.42 8.68 -11.16
CA SER A 174 14.51 9.63 -11.25
C SER A 174 14.72 10.29 -9.88
N GLY A 175 15.98 10.36 -9.40
CA GLY A 175 16.28 10.91 -8.08
C GLY A 175 16.31 9.88 -6.94
N ASP A 176 16.22 8.60 -7.26
CA ASP A 176 16.46 7.52 -6.31
C ASP A 176 17.94 7.55 -5.79
N TRP A 177 18.18 6.79 -4.74
CA TRP A 177 19.53 6.54 -4.25
C TRP A 177 20.40 5.99 -5.39
N PRO A 178 21.66 6.47 -5.56
CA PRO A 178 22.46 6.16 -6.75
C PRO A 178 22.56 4.65 -7.01
N ALA A 179 22.36 4.25 -8.27
CA ALA A 179 22.40 2.85 -8.67
C ALA A 179 23.70 2.15 -8.30
N GLN A 180 24.83 2.88 -8.36
CA GLN A 180 26.14 2.37 -7.95
C GLN A 180 26.15 2.01 -6.46
N GLN A 181 25.54 2.83 -5.60
CA GLN A 181 25.47 2.56 -4.16
C GLN A 181 24.61 1.32 -3.86
N TRP A 182 23.49 1.15 -4.57
CA TRP A 182 22.68 -0.08 -4.49
C TRP A 182 23.48 -1.34 -4.89
N GLN A 183 24.34 -1.22 -5.91
CA GLN A 183 25.18 -2.33 -6.38
C GLN A 183 26.33 -2.66 -5.40
N ASP A 184 26.94 -1.65 -4.80
CA ASP A 184 28.08 -1.80 -3.89
C ASP A 184 27.66 -2.23 -2.48
N LEU A 185 26.42 -1.91 -2.08
CA LEU A 185 25.91 -2.15 -0.73
C LEU A 185 26.04 -3.62 -0.28
N PRO A 186 25.70 -4.64 -1.09
CA PRO A 186 25.86 -6.04 -0.68
C PRO A 186 27.28 -6.43 -0.32
N ALA A 187 28.30 -5.87 -1.00
CA ALA A 187 29.70 -6.13 -0.70
C ALA A 187 30.11 -5.47 0.63
N LYS A 188 29.68 -4.22 0.86
CA LYS A 188 29.91 -3.49 2.12
C LYS A 188 29.25 -4.18 3.31
N ILE A 189 28.03 -4.68 3.15
CA ILE A 189 27.33 -5.45 4.18
C ILE A 189 28.08 -6.74 4.50
N ARG A 190 28.46 -7.53 3.48
CA ARG A 190 29.20 -8.78 3.69
C ARG A 190 30.54 -8.61 4.38
N SER A 191 31.20 -7.47 4.21
CA SER A 191 32.44 -7.18 4.94
C SER A 191 32.24 -7.03 6.45
N LYS A 192 31.04 -6.61 6.88
CA LYS A 192 30.68 -6.42 8.29
C LYS A 192 29.90 -7.62 8.87
N LEU A 193 29.04 -8.21 8.08
CA LEU A 193 28.20 -9.36 8.46
C LEU A 193 28.23 -10.42 7.35
N PRO A 194 29.24 -11.31 7.33
CA PRO A 194 29.45 -12.28 6.24
C PRO A 194 28.28 -13.28 6.06
N THR A 195 27.51 -13.53 7.12
CA THR A 195 26.37 -14.47 7.10
C THR A 195 25.12 -13.86 6.50
N LEU A 196 25.03 -12.52 6.37
CA LEU A 196 23.82 -11.87 5.83
C LEU A 196 23.62 -12.22 4.35
N ARG A 197 22.43 -12.71 4.03
CA ARG A 197 22.02 -13.00 2.66
C ARG A 197 21.31 -11.77 2.09
N THR A 198 21.73 -11.31 0.92
CA THR A 198 21.08 -10.20 0.23
C THR A 198 20.31 -10.72 -0.97
N LEU A 199 19.09 -10.22 -1.17
CA LEU A 199 18.28 -10.53 -2.35
C LEU A 199 17.73 -9.25 -2.98
N ALA A 200 17.67 -9.24 -4.32
CA ALA A 200 17.09 -8.13 -5.06
C ALA A 200 15.56 -8.29 -5.12
N GLY A 201 14.84 -7.24 -4.73
CA GLY A 201 13.39 -7.20 -4.83
C GLY A 201 12.93 -7.14 -6.28
N THR A 202 11.95 -7.98 -6.63
CA THR A 202 11.33 -8.00 -7.96
C THR A 202 10.31 -6.86 -8.06
N ARG A 203 10.43 -6.00 -9.08
CA ARG A 203 9.46 -4.93 -9.34
C ARG A 203 8.40 -5.32 -10.35
N ALA A 204 8.76 -6.12 -11.34
CA ALA A 204 7.87 -6.60 -12.40
C ALA A 204 7.25 -7.94 -12.03
N GLY A 205 6.01 -8.18 -12.47
CA GLY A 205 5.36 -9.48 -12.36
C GLY A 205 4.16 -9.51 -11.42
N ASP A 206 3.84 -10.70 -10.98
CA ASP A 206 2.70 -11.00 -10.12
C ASP A 206 2.88 -10.38 -8.72
N MET A 207 1.90 -9.62 -8.30
CA MET A 207 1.90 -8.92 -6.99
C MET A 207 1.91 -9.91 -5.82
N ARG A 208 1.32 -11.10 -5.97
CA ARG A 208 1.35 -12.15 -4.94
C ARG A 208 2.77 -12.67 -4.73
N LYS A 209 3.49 -12.93 -5.84
CA LYS A 209 4.90 -13.36 -5.77
C LYS A 209 5.78 -12.28 -5.16
N ARG A 210 5.52 -11.02 -5.52
CA ARG A 210 6.25 -9.88 -4.95
C ARG A 210 6.02 -9.75 -3.45
N ALA A 211 4.77 -9.84 -3.00
CA ALA A 211 4.43 -9.80 -1.58
C ALA A 211 5.05 -10.99 -0.81
N ALA A 212 5.02 -12.18 -1.39
CA ALA A 212 5.65 -13.37 -0.80
C ALA A 212 7.18 -13.25 -0.72
N GLN A 213 7.82 -12.69 -1.76
CA GLN A 213 9.28 -12.43 -1.73
C GLN A 213 9.64 -11.45 -0.61
N ILE A 214 8.86 -10.39 -0.43
CA ILE A 214 9.06 -9.44 0.67
C ILE A 214 8.86 -10.16 2.02
N ALA A 215 7.77 -10.92 2.15
CA ALA A 215 7.45 -11.65 3.38
C ALA A 215 8.49 -12.72 3.77
N SER A 216 9.27 -13.22 2.82
CA SER A 216 10.34 -14.19 3.08
C SER A 216 11.63 -13.56 3.59
N ALA A 217 11.75 -12.24 3.62
CA ALA A 217 12.90 -11.52 4.14
C ALA A 217 12.75 -11.25 5.64
N ASP A 218 13.87 -11.15 6.35
CA ASP A 218 13.91 -10.76 7.76
C ASP A 218 13.95 -9.23 7.93
N VAL A 219 14.53 -8.53 6.95
CA VAL A 219 14.65 -7.06 6.92
C VAL A 219 14.47 -6.57 5.49
N VAL A 220 13.87 -5.40 5.32
CA VAL A 220 13.70 -4.75 4.02
C VAL A 220 14.40 -3.40 4.01
N LEU A 221 15.22 -3.16 2.99
CA LEU A 221 15.74 -1.83 2.64
C LEU A 221 15.11 -1.42 1.31
N ALA A 222 14.33 -0.36 1.29
CA ALA A 222 13.55 0.01 0.12
C ALA A 222 13.48 1.52 -0.10
N SER A 223 13.55 1.94 -1.36
CA SER A 223 13.09 3.23 -1.86
C SER A 223 11.86 3.08 -2.76
N ASP A 224 11.56 1.85 -3.21
CA ASP A 224 10.36 1.56 -4.00
C ASP A 224 9.09 1.69 -3.14
N PRO A 225 8.15 2.58 -3.52
CA PRO A 225 6.97 2.87 -2.69
C PRO A 225 6.08 1.65 -2.43
N VAL A 226 5.97 0.72 -3.40
CA VAL A 226 5.15 -0.49 -3.25
C VAL A 226 5.81 -1.47 -2.29
N ALA A 227 7.14 -1.63 -2.35
CA ALA A 227 7.87 -2.48 -1.43
C ALA A 227 7.80 -1.95 0.01
N ILE A 228 7.90 -0.62 0.19
CA ILE A 228 7.72 0.04 1.49
C ILE A 228 6.34 -0.28 2.07
N GLU A 229 5.26 -0.05 1.31
CA GLU A 229 3.91 -0.30 1.81
C GLU A 229 3.66 -1.79 2.08
N LEU A 230 4.14 -2.70 1.23
CA LEU A 230 4.04 -4.15 1.49
C LEU A 230 4.79 -4.56 2.76
N ALA A 231 6.02 -4.07 2.97
CA ALA A 231 6.78 -4.36 4.18
C ALA A 231 6.06 -3.86 5.44
N LEU A 232 5.47 -2.67 5.39
CA LEU A 232 4.67 -2.10 6.46
C LEU A 232 3.43 -2.94 6.76
N LEU A 233 2.68 -3.35 5.72
CA LEU A 233 1.47 -4.16 5.87
C LEU A 233 1.74 -5.58 6.35
N ILE A 234 2.85 -6.19 5.93
CA ILE A 234 3.30 -7.51 6.38
C ILE A 234 3.84 -7.45 7.81
N GLY A 235 4.38 -6.31 8.22
CA GLY A 235 4.90 -6.10 9.57
C GLY A 235 6.39 -6.37 9.73
N LEU A 236 7.16 -6.25 8.65
CA LEU A 236 8.61 -6.48 8.65
C LEU A 236 9.40 -5.29 9.18
N PRO A 237 10.58 -5.51 9.74
CA PRO A 237 11.60 -4.49 9.93
C PRO A 237 11.95 -3.83 8.59
N LEU A 238 11.97 -2.48 8.56
CA LEU A 238 12.08 -1.70 7.33
C LEU A 238 12.98 -0.49 7.52
N VAL A 239 13.92 -0.31 6.61
CA VAL A 239 14.59 0.98 6.38
C VAL A 239 14.05 1.55 5.07
N ALA A 240 13.23 2.60 5.15
CA ALA A 240 12.58 3.24 4.02
C ALA A 240 13.39 4.47 3.58
N LEU A 241 14.04 4.38 2.43
CA LEU A 241 14.81 5.48 1.85
C LEU A 241 13.88 6.50 1.18
N GLY A 242 14.16 7.79 1.39
CA GLY A 242 13.37 8.89 0.84
C GLY A 242 12.01 9.10 1.50
N ARG A 243 11.81 8.53 2.69
CA ARG A 243 10.57 8.69 3.48
C ARG A 243 10.88 9.34 4.82
N ASP A 244 10.12 10.36 5.15
CA ASP A 244 10.16 10.96 6.49
C ASP A 244 9.63 9.95 7.51
N ALA A 245 10.29 9.87 8.67
CA ALA A 245 9.86 9.00 9.77
C ALA A 245 8.41 9.24 10.20
N ALA A 246 7.95 10.49 10.19
CA ALA A 246 6.57 10.85 10.51
C ALA A 246 5.54 10.28 9.49
N SER A 247 5.96 9.95 8.26
CA SER A 247 5.11 9.37 7.22
C SER A 247 5.04 7.84 7.25
N LEU A 248 5.64 7.23 8.25
CA LEU A 248 5.71 5.77 8.41
C LEU A 248 5.02 5.32 9.71
N SER A 249 4.82 4.00 9.82
CA SER A 249 4.40 3.35 11.06
C SER A 249 5.40 3.63 12.20
N SER A 250 4.90 3.84 13.41
CA SER A 250 5.72 4.08 14.62
C SER A 250 6.28 2.79 15.25
N ARG A 251 6.08 1.64 14.61
CA ARG A 251 6.53 0.34 15.11
C ARG A 251 8.05 0.27 15.26
N ALA A 252 8.49 -0.45 16.27
CA ALA A 252 9.89 -0.80 16.42
C ALA A 252 10.42 -1.51 15.16
N GLY A 253 11.62 -1.13 14.70
CA GLY A 253 12.22 -1.68 13.49
C GLY A 253 11.78 -1.02 12.18
N VAL A 254 10.93 0.02 12.20
CA VAL A 254 10.60 0.83 11.03
C VAL A 254 11.34 2.17 11.13
N GLN A 255 12.14 2.49 10.13
CA GLN A 255 12.92 3.72 10.07
C GLN A 255 12.78 4.39 8.70
N GLY A 256 12.61 5.70 8.69
CA GLY A 256 12.72 6.53 7.50
C GLY A 256 14.10 7.18 7.43
N LEU A 257 14.69 7.24 6.25
CA LEU A 257 16.00 7.81 6.05
C LEU A 257 16.05 8.72 4.82
N GLY A 258 16.45 9.97 5.05
CA GLY A 258 16.44 11.00 4.02
C GLY A 258 15.04 11.46 3.64
N SER A 259 14.97 12.23 2.57
CA SER A 259 13.71 12.65 1.95
C SER A 259 13.78 12.42 0.44
N ALA A 260 12.65 12.41 -0.23
CA ALA A 260 12.61 12.26 -1.70
C ALA A 260 13.45 13.32 -2.43
N ALA A 261 13.60 14.52 -1.85
CA ALA A 261 14.35 15.62 -2.45
C ALA A 261 15.88 15.47 -2.33
N ASN A 262 16.37 14.76 -1.31
CA ASN A 262 17.81 14.64 -1.02
C ASN A 262 18.32 13.19 -1.04
N LEU A 263 17.52 12.26 -1.51
CA LEU A 263 17.85 10.83 -1.50
C LEU A 263 19.16 10.51 -2.26
N SER A 264 19.40 11.22 -3.36
CA SER A 264 20.64 11.05 -4.14
C SER A 264 21.92 11.47 -3.40
N GLN A 265 21.80 12.24 -2.31
CA GLN A 265 22.92 12.72 -1.51
C GLN A 265 23.17 11.87 -0.26
N LEU A 266 22.29 10.90 0.01
CA LEU A 266 22.38 10.04 1.18
C LEU A 266 23.64 9.18 1.13
N GLY A 267 24.43 9.20 2.20
CA GLY A 267 25.65 8.41 2.33
C GLY A 267 25.38 6.94 2.65
N ASP A 268 26.19 6.04 2.12
CA ASP A 268 26.11 4.61 2.42
C ASP A 268 26.38 4.28 3.91
N ALA A 269 27.21 5.09 4.58
CA ALA A 269 27.46 4.95 6.02
C ALA A 269 26.18 5.15 6.85
N GLU A 270 25.32 6.11 6.46
CA GLU A 270 24.04 6.36 7.13
C GLU A 270 23.08 5.18 6.93
N VAL A 271 23.06 4.61 5.71
CA VAL A 271 22.24 3.42 5.40
C VAL A 271 22.72 2.21 6.19
N LEU A 272 24.03 1.99 6.28
CA LEU A 272 24.62 0.90 7.07
C LEU A 272 24.31 1.08 8.56
N ALA A 273 24.39 2.30 9.08
CA ALA A 273 24.05 2.59 10.47
C ALA A 273 22.56 2.31 10.76
N ALA A 274 21.65 2.69 9.85
CA ALA A 274 20.22 2.40 9.98
C ALA A 274 19.90 0.89 9.93
N LEU A 275 20.72 0.11 9.24
CA LEU A 275 20.66 -1.36 9.25
C LEU A 275 21.34 -2.00 10.49
N GLY A 276 21.85 -1.20 11.43
CA GLY A 276 22.57 -1.71 12.61
C GLY A 276 23.99 -2.21 12.30
N LEU A 277 24.57 -1.80 11.18
CA LEU A 277 25.88 -2.19 10.70
C LEU A 277 26.90 -1.02 10.70
N GLY A 278 26.62 0.04 11.46
CA GLY A 278 27.44 1.23 11.59
C GLY A 278 28.78 1.03 12.32
#